data_54a929a533dedbcdd367c152c2102970
#
_entry.id   54a929a533dedbcdd367c152c2102970
#
_cell.length_a   1.000
_cell.length_b   1.000
_cell.length_c   1.000
_cell.angle_alpha   90.00
_cell.angle_beta   90.00
_cell.angle_gamma   90.00
#
_symmetry.space_group_name_H-M   'P 1'
#
loop_
_entity.id
_entity.type
_entity.pdbx_description
1 polymer ?
#
loop_
_entity_poly.entity_id
_entity_poly.type
_entity_poly.pdbx_seq_one_letter_code
_entity_poly.pdbx_strand_id
1 'polypeptide(L)'
;MQNRLTTGTFIFLFFISLSASGQKLVNSPLSRFNLGMLEPAGSFRSLGMGGIGTSMRDNTSIFITNPASYTSLDTNSFIFDFGLDYSINKISEGSARYSSDDVNFDHLIIAFPLGKGAGLALGVLPLSNGYYNMSETVKEGDEGYDPLTGGYTTLHSGEGGFTSFFLGSGVQLNKNFSAGINLSLLLGQVKRLNLFNFADYYNVYNNNNTENLQLSGINFDYGVQYTASLKNNNFINAGVSLKSGGNYKTKYENISYRYTAYSTQDTLTYISNDSTRSFIPGTLRIGLSAGKKDKFVVGIDYVTTKWTKAKIPGAYGYLGDTQSLLLGAEYIPEKYANYSYLRRVEYRLGGHIEDNYLVINGKQIKEIGLTLGLGLPMRRSLSKTTLFFDYTKKSGSTATSPHIENYFTFGISLNFYDNRWFIKRKYD
;
A
#
# COMPACT_ATOMS: atom_id res chain seq x y z
N MET A 1 -21.48 31.80 -11.18
CA MET A 1 -20.21 31.43 -10.51
C MET A 1 -20.42 31.06 -9.05
N GLN A 2 -21.24 31.74 -8.30
CA GLN A 2 -21.51 31.50 -6.86
C GLN A 2 -22.08 30.11 -6.54
N ASN A 3 -22.97 29.54 -7.35
CA ASN A 3 -23.56 28.22 -7.12
C ASN A 3 -22.58 27.02 -7.31
N ARG A 4 -21.47 27.22 -8.01
CA ARG A 4 -20.45 26.16 -8.19
C ARG A 4 -19.45 26.12 -7.02
N LEU A 5 -19.18 27.27 -6.42
CA LEU A 5 -18.35 27.35 -5.20
C LEU A 5 -19.07 26.73 -3.99
N THR A 6 -20.36 27.02 -3.82
CA THR A 6 -21.15 26.44 -2.73
C THR A 6 -21.30 24.94 -2.84
N THR A 7 -21.49 24.38 -4.06
CA THR A 7 -21.56 22.93 -4.28
C THR A 7 -20.21 22.25 -3.99
N GLY A 8 -19.08 22.86 -4.40
CA GLY A 8 -17.74 22.35 -4.11
C GLY A 8 -17.42 22.35 -2.60
N THR A 9 -17.82 23.43 -1.89
CA THR A 9 -17.63 23.54 -0.45
C THR A 9 -18.49 22.50 0.32
N PHE A 10 -19.72 22.26 -0.11
CA PHE A 10 -20.59 21.24 0.49
C PHE A 10 -20.06 19.82 0.28
N ILE A 11 -19.54 19.49 -0.90
CA ILE A 11 -18.91 18.21 -1.20
C ILE A 11 -17.63 18.03 -0.35
N PHE A 12 -16.81 19.07 -0.23
CA PHE A 12 -15.60 19.04 0.60
C PHE A 12 -15.90 18.87 2.09
N LEU A 13 -16.93 19.56 2.61
CA LEU A 13 -17.39 19.40 4.00
C LEU A 13 -18.05 18.05 4.26
N PHE A 14 -18.74 17.46 3.28
CA PHE A 14 -19.30 16.11 3.37
C PHE A 14 -18.21 15.03 3.48
N PHE A 15 -17.09 15.19 2.72
CA PHE A 15 -15.95 14.28 2.83
C PHE A 15 -15.21 14.41 4.17
N ILE A 16 -15.17 15.60 4.78
CA ILE A 16 -14.58 15.80 6.12
C ILE A 16 -15.44 15.16 7.21
N SER A 17 -16.76 15.15 7.06
CA SER A 17 -17.67 14.54 8.04
C SER A 17 -17.67 13.00 8.03
N LEU A 18 -17.27 12.37 6.91
CA LEU A 18 -17.09 10.92 6.83
C LEU A 18 -15.87 10.40 7.62
N SER A 19 -14.92 11.27 7.91
CA SER A 19 -13.73 10.92 8.70
C SER A 19 -13.99 10.71 10.19
N ALA A 20 -15.21 11.00 10.69
CA ALA A 20 -15.56 10.92 12.10
C ALA A 20 -16.26 9.60 12.51
N SER A 21 -16.58 8.72 11.57
CA SER A 21 -17.14 7.40 11.86
C SER A 21 -15.99 6.45 12.09
N GLY A 22 -15.82 5.96 13.32
CA GLY A 22 -14.71 5.13 13.76
C GLY A 22 -14.36 4.04 12.75
N GLN A 23 -13.17 4.14 12.20
CA GLN A 23 -12.59 3.14 11.31
C GLN A 23 -12.54 1.82 12.06
N LYS A 24 -13.27 0.81 11.60
CA LYS A 24 -13.00 -0.58 11.95
C LYS A 24 -11.78 -0.98 11.15
N LEU A 25 -10.72 -1.28 11.84
CA LEU A 25 -9.39 -1.49 11.28
C LEU A 25 -9.21 -2.95 10.88
N VAL A 26 -8.55 -3.22 9.75
CA VAL A 26 -8.23 -4.58 9.32
C VAL A 26 -7.44 -5.27 10.41
N ASN A 27 -8.02 -6.31 10.95
CA ASN A 27 -7.42 -7.10 12.01
C ASN A 27 -6.66 -8.29 11.41
N SER A 28 -5.45 -8.03 10.90
CA SER A 28 -4.55 -9.13 10.55
C SER A 28 -3.56 -9.38 11.69
N PRO A 29 -3.46 -10.60 12.21
CA PRO A 29 -2.42 -10.98 13.15
C PRO A 29 -1.01 -10.72 12.63
N LEU A 30 -0.83 -10.70 11.31
CA LEU A 30 0.45 -10.43 10.67
C LEU A 30 0.89 -8.96 10.80
N SER A 31 -0.05 -8.03 10.96
CA SER A 31 0.25 -6.60 11.16
C SER A 31 0.97 -6.30 12.48
N ARG A 32 0.98 -7.24 13.43
CA ARG A 32 1.70 -7.07 14.71
C ARG A 32 3.22 -7.09 14.59
N PHE A 33 3.75 -7.53 13.44
CA PHE A 33 5.19 -7.71 13.28
C PHE A 33 5.85 -6.51 12.60
N ASN A 34 7.01 -6.11 13.08
CA ASN A 34 7.96 -5.16 12.48
C ASN A 34 7.30 -3.82 12.05
N LEU A 35 7.22 -3.55 10.74
CA LEU A 35 6.61 -2.33 10.19
C LEU A 35 5.10 -2.44 10.01
N GLY A 36 4.49 -3.56 10.35
CA GLY A 36 3.12 -3.90 10.01
C GLY A 36 3.01 -4.57 8.64
N MET A 37 1.81 -4.65 8.09
CA MET A 37 1.59 -5.19 6.75
C MET A 37 1.99 -4.17 5.70
N LEU A 38 2.86 -4.56 4.77
CA LEU A 38 3.28 -3.68 3.67
C LEU A 38 2.17 -3.57 2.64
N GLU A 39 1.93 -2.34 2.17
CA GLU A 39 0.94 -2.05 1.13
C GLU A 39 1.57 -2.12 -0.26
N PRO A 40 0.83 -2.62 -1.27
CA PRO A 40 1.32 -2.66 -2.65
C PRO A 40 1.47 -1.24 -3.20
N ALA A 41 2.58 -0.95 -3.88
CA ALA A 41 2.83 0.36 -4.46
C ALA A 41 2.19 0.48 -5.84
N GLY A 42 1.32 1.46 -6.03
CA GLY A 42 0.70 1.73 -7.34
C GLY A 42 -0.61 2.49 -7.20
N SER A 43 -1.19 2.91 -8.32
CA SER A 43 -2.58 3.33 -8.39
C SER A 43 -3.47 2.13 -8.77
N PHE A 44 -4.79 2.23 -8.61
CA PHE A 44 -5.69 1.13 -8.96
C PHE A 44 -5.65 0.72 -10.44
N ARG A 45 -5.14 1.59 -11.32
CA ARG A 45 -4.85 1.17 -12.68
C ARG A 45 -3.73 0.14 -12.72
N SER A 46 -2.63 0.37 -12.01
CA SER A 46 -1.51 -0.57 -11.89
C SER A 46 -1.94 -1.84 -11.15
N LEU A 47 -2.57 -1.69 -9.99
CA LEU A 47 -3.01 -2.80 -9.14
C LEU A 47 -4.02 -3.70 -9.85
N GLY A 48 -4.96 -3.14 -10.65
CA GLY A 48 -5.88 -3.91 -11.49
C GLY A 48 -5.21 -4.73 -12.60
N MET A 49 -3.92 -4.50 -12.84
CA MET A 49 -3.06 -5.29 -13.72
C MET A 49 -1.98 -6.04 -12.93
N GLY A 50 -2.31 -6.57 -11.75
CA GLY A 50 -1.38 -7.33 -10.91
C GLY A 50 -0.26 -6.49 -10.29
N GLY A 51 -0.33 -5.16 -10.32
CA GLY A 51 0.71 -4.27 -9.80
C GLY A 51 1.83 -3.93 -10.78
N ILE A 52 1.74 -4.32 -12.06
CA ILE A 52 2.75 -3.93 -13.06
C ILE A 52 2.77 -2.43 -13.26
N GLY A 53 3.93 -1.84 -13.43
CA GLY A 53 4.07 -0.40 -13.60
C GLY A 53 5.46 0.04 -14.02
N THR A 54 6.47 -0.80 -13.82
CA THR A 54 7.89 -0.45 -14.02
C THR A 54 8.22 -0.06 -15.46
N SER A 55 7.60 -0.71 -16.43
CA SER A 55 7.75 -0.43 -17.87
C SER A 55 6.54 0.29 -18.47
N MET A 56 5.48 0.49 -17.69
CA MET A 56 4.24 1.08 -18.18
C MET A 56 4.38 2.58 -18.43
N ARG A 57 3.74 3.06 -19.49
CA ARG A 57 3.70 4.47 -19.90
C ARG A 57 2.31 4.82 -20.42
N ASP A 58 1.79 5.94 -19.95
CA ASP A 58 0.50 6.47 -20.40
C ASP A 58 0.50 7.99 -20.30
N ASN A 59 -0.27 8.65 -21.13
CA ASN A 59 -0.35 10.10 -21.14
C ASN A 59 -1.46 10.67 -20.24
N THR A 60 -2.35 9.81 -19.75
CA THR A 60 -3.50 10.18 -18.91
C THR A 60 -3.47 9.58 -17.51
N SER A 61 -2.44 8.80 -17.17
CA SER A 61 -2.27 8.15 -15.87
C SER A 61 -0.80 8.06 -15.48
N ILE A 62 -0.54 8.00 -14.19
CA ILE A 62 0.82 7.98 -13.62
C ILE A 62 1.15 6.59 -13.09
N PHE A 63 2.35 6.11 -13.43
CA PHE A 63 2.94 4.89 -12.87
C PHE A 63 4.10 5.28 -11.95
N ILE A 64 3.79 5.43 -10.67
CA ILE A 64 4.71 5.94 -9.64
C ILE A 64 5.87 5.00 -9.33
N THR A 65 5.74 3.72 -9.68
CA THR A 65 6.78 2.70 -9.46
C THR A 65 8.03 2.91 -10.31
N ASN A 66 7.94 3.77 -11.37
CA ASN A 66 9.08 4.20 -12.15
C ASN A 66 8.94 5.66 -12.58
N PRO A 67 9.71 6.60 -11.99
CA PRO A 67 9.59 8.03 -12.28
C PRO A 67 9.92 8.42 -13.72
N ALA A 68 10.61 7.57 -14.49
CA ALA A 68 10.83 7.80 -15.92
C ALA A 68 9.50 7.83 -16.72
N SER A 69 8.42 7.23 -16.20
CA SER A 69 7.09 7.23 -16.83
C SER A 69 6.45 8.61 -16.91
N TYR A 70 6.85 9.56 -16.05
CA TYR A 70 6.30 10.92 -16.01
C TYR A 70 6.56 11.72 -17.29
N THR A 71 7.53 11.28 -18.07
CA THR A 71 7.85 11.87 -19.38
C THR A 71 6.80 11.61 -20.46
N SER A 72 5.83 10.70 -20.19
CA SER A 72 4.74 10.39 -21.13
C SER A 72 3.55 11.32 -21.04
N LEU A 73 3.51 12.23 -20.05
CA LEU A 73 2.43 13.18 -19.86
C LEU A 73 2.24 14.09 -21.09
N ASP A 74 0.98 14.31 -21.45
CA ASP A 74 0.65 15.27 -22.50
C ASP A 74 0.99 16.69 -22.05
N THR A 75 1.51 17.50 -22.97
CA THR A 75 1.71 18.94 -22.72
C THR A 75 0.38 19.62 -22.38
N ASN A 76 0.42 20.57 -21.43
CA ASN A 76 -0.75 21.27 -20.89
C ASN A 76 -1.75 20.40 -20.10
N SER A 77 -1.42 19.15 -19.78
CA SER A 77 -2.27 18.30 -18.97
C SER A 77 -2.08 18.55 -17.48
N PHE A 78 -3.12 18.23 -16.73
CA PHE A 78 -3.10 18.11 -15.27
C PHE A 78 -3.79 16.80 -14.91
N ILE A 79 -3.18 16.02 -14.05
CA ILE A 79 -3.72 14.74 -13.56
C ILE A 79 -3.84 14.83 -12.05
N PHE A 80 -4.99 14.42 -11.55
CA PHE A 80 -5.27 14.19 -10.15
C PHE A 80 -5.89 12.80 -10.04
N ASP A 81 -5.29 11.91 -9.25
CA ASP A 81 -5.78 10.56 -9.00
C ASP A 81 -5.91 10.33 -7.50
N PHE A 82 -7.09 9.92 -7.06
CA PHE A 82 -7.42 9.67 -5.67
C PHE A 82 -8.14 8.35 -5.53
N GLY A 83 -7.67 7.49 -4.65
CA GLY A 83 -8.19 6.14 -4.44
C GLY A 83 -8.51 5.82 -2.99
N LEU A 84 -9.62 5.09 -2.80
CA LEU A 84 -10.05 4.46 -1.56
C LEU A 84 -10.34 2.99 -1.83
N ASP A 85 -10.04 2.14 -0.87
CA ASP A 85 -10.41 0.72 -0.93
C ASP A 85 -11.22 0.28 0.30
N TYR A 86 -11.94 -0.80 0.09
CA TYR A 86 -12.63 -1.57 1.10
C TYR A 86 -12.14 -3.01 1.04
N SER A 87 -11.59 -3.50 2.14
CA SER A 87 -11.01 -4.83 2.24
C SER A 87 -11.76 -5.70 3.24
N ILE A 88 -12.04 -6.94 2.87
CA ILE A 88 -12.55 -7.99 3.74
C ILE A 88 -11.46 -9.03 3.90
N ASN A 89 -11.03 -9.28 5.13
CA ASN A 89 -10.07 -10.34 5.45
C ASN A 89 -10.75 -11.51 6.15
N LYS A 90 -10.53 -12.72 5.65
CA LYS A 90 -10.99 -13.97 6.26
C LYS A 90 -9.79 -14.78 6.68
N ILE A 91 -9.61 -14.93 7.98
CA ILE A 91 -8.48 -15.59 8.60
C ILE A 91 -8.90 -16.98 9.07
N SER A 92 -8.05 -17.97 8.82
CA SER A 92 -8.22 -19.33 9.34
C SER A 92 -6.92 -19.86 9.92
N GLU A 93 -7.00 -20.36 11.15
CA GLU A 93 -5.92 -20.99 11.89
C GLU A 93 -6.46 -22.23 12.58
N GLY A 94 -6.04 -23.41 12.11
CA GLY A 94 -6.62 -24.68 12.56
C GLY A 94 -8.15 -24.71 12.36
N SER A 95 -8.90 -24.84 13.46
CA SER A 95 -10.37 -24.80 13.48
C SER A 95 -10.94 -23.38 13.63
N ALA A 96 -10.14 -22.42 14.08
CA ALA A 96 -10.58 -21.05 14.30
C ALA A 96 -10.80 -20.30 12.98
N ARG A 97 -11.83 -19.46 12.94
CA ARG A 97 -12.21 -18.61 11.80
C ARG A 97 -12.55 -17.23 12.28
N TYR A 98 -11.94 -16.23 11.63
CA TYR A 98 -12.18 -14.82 11.92
C TYR A 98 -12.47 -14.08 10.62
N SER A 99 -13.21 -13.01 10.71
CA SER A 99 -13.43 -12.09 9.59
C SER A 99 -13.39 -10.66 10.09
N SER A 100 -12.73 -9.81 9.34
CA SER A 100 -12.67 -8.36 9.57
C SER A 100 -12.83 -7.61 8.27
N ASP A 101 -13.25 -6.37 8.35
CA ASP A 101 -13.41 -5.49 7.21
C ASP A 101 -12.91 -4.08 7.55
N ASP A 102 -12.44 -3.37 6.52
CA ASP A 102 -11.87 -2.03 6.68
C ASP A 102 -12.02 -1.18 5.41
N VAL A 103 -12.01 0.15 5.60
CA VAL A 103 -11.95 1.15 4.52
C VAL A 103 -10.65 1.92 4.66
N ASN A 104 -9.84 1.90 3.61
CA ASN A 104 -8.53 2.53 3.62
C ASN A 104 -8.41 3.63 2.55
N PHE A 105 -7.55 4.59 2.85
CA PHE A 105 -6.97 5.46 1.86
C PHE A 105 -5.84 4.71 1.13
N ASP A 106 -5.90 4.66 -0.22
CA ASP A 106 -4.89 3.99 -1.03
C ASP A 106 -3.86 4.99 -1.60
N HIS A 107 -4.32 6.02 -2.36
CA HIS A 107 -3.40 6.97 -2.93
C HIS A 107 -4.01 8.34 -3.20
N LEU A 108 -3.14 9.34 -3.18
CA LEU A 108 -3.36 10.66 -3.76
C LEU A 108 -2.16 11.01 -4.63
N ILE A 109 -2.39 11.22 -5.93
CA ILE A 109 -1.34 11.53 -6.90
C ILE A 109 -1.75 12.76 -7.70
N ILE A 110 -0.82 13.69 -7.84
CA ILE A 110 -0.96 14.88 -8.69
C ILE A 110 0.21 14.88 -9.66
N ALA A 111 -0.07 15.13 -10.94
CA ALA A 111 0.99 15.22 -11.93
C ALA A 111 0.69 16.21 -13.04
N PHE A 112 1.74 16.79 -13.58
CA PHE A 112 1.67 17.72 -14.70
C PHE A 112 2.99 17.78 -15.48
N PRO A 113 2.95 18.10 -16.78
CA PRO A 113 4.15 18.28 -17.58
C PRO A 113 4.88 19.57 -17.19
N LEU A 114 6.21 19.51 -17.15
CA LEU A 114 7.09 20.68 -17.07
C LEU A 114 7.43 21.22 -18.47
N GLY A 115 7.22 20.40 -19.48
CA GLY A 115 7.47 20.69 -20.88
C GLY A 115 7.36 19.40 -21.71
N LYS A 116 7.67 19.48 -22.99
CA LYS A 116 7.66 18.30 -23.87
C LYS A 116 8.71 17.28 -23.42
N GLY A 117 8.26 16.10 -23.04
CA GLY A 117 9.15 15.02 -22.55
C GLY A 117 9.70 15.25 -21.14
N ALA A 118 9.13 16.18 -20.38
CA ALA A 118 9.47 16.38 -18.96
C ALA A 118 8.18 16.47 -18.13
N GLY A 119 8.11 15.73 -17.04
CA GLY A 119 6.94 15.68 -16.15
C GLY A 119 7.32 15.70 -14.69
N LEU A 120 6.40 16.17 -13.87
CA LEU A 120 6.49 16.20 -12.43
C LEU A 120 5.29 15.47 -11.83
N ALA A 121 5.53 14.72 -10.76
CA ALA A 121 4.48 14.10 -9.97
C ALA A 121 4.78 14.25 -8.49
N LEU A 122 3.73 14.40 -7.70
CA LEU A 122 3.80 14.37 -6.25
C LEU A 122 2.60 13.58 -5.71
N GLY A 123 2.73 13.06 -4.50
CA GLY A 123 1.63 12.30 -3.94
C GLY A 123 1.91 11.75 -2.56
N VAL A 124 0.90 11.07 -2.06
CA VAL A 124 0.88 10.41 -0.75
C VAL A 124 0.41 8.97 -0.95
N LEU A 125 1.13 8.05 -0.33
CA LEU A 125 0.86 6.62 -0.39
C LEU A 125 1.09 6.00 0.99
N PRO A 126 0.21 5.15 1.50
CA PRO A 126 0.55 4.30 2.61
C PRO A 126 1.68 3.36 2.21
N LEU A 127 2.63 3.12 3.12
CA LEU A 127 3.68 2.13 2.97
C LEU A 127 3.33 0.85 3.72
N SER A 128 2.71 1.02 4.89
CA SER A 128 2.31 -0.12 5.71
C SER A 128 1.19 0.24 6.68
N ASN A 129 0.51 -0.81 7.14
CA ASN A 129 -0.59 -0.76 8.08
C ASN A 129 -0.25 -1.64 9.31
N GLY A 130 -0.27 -1.05 10.50
CA GLY A 130 0.02 -1.70 11.78
C GLY A 130 -1.20 -2.01 12.62
N TYR A 131 -2.40 -1.91 12.06
CA TYR A 131 -3.64 -2.09 12.78
C TYR A 131 -3.98 -3.57 12.99
N TYR A 132 -4.23 -3.94 14.23
CA TYR A 132 -4.81 -5.24 14.63
C TYR A 132 -5.44 -5.12 16.03
N ASN A 133 -6.40 -5.99 16.31
CA ASN A 133 -7.00 -6.09 17.63
C ASN A 133 -7.46 -7.54 17.84
N MET A 134 -6.78 -8.26 18.72
CA MET A 134 -7.05 -9.66 19.03
C MET A 134 -7.24 -9.80 20.53
N SER A 135 -8.29 -10.46 20.94
CA SER A 135 -8.56 -10.75 22.35
C SER A 135 -8.92 -12.22 22.48
N GLU A 136 -8.35 -12.85 23.48
CA GLU A 136 -8.66 -14.21 23.88
C GLU A 136 -9.01 -14.21 25.37
N THR A 137 -10.09 -14.88 25.74
CA THR A 137 -10.49 -15.04 27.14
C THR A 137 -10.53 -16.53 27.44
N VAL A 138 -9.72 -16.96 28.42
CA VAL A 138 -9.66 -18.33 28.93
C VAL A 138 -10.45 -18.39 30.20
N LYS A 139 -11.42 -19.32 30.27
CA LYS A 139 -12.32 -19.55 31.41
C LYS A 139 -12.13 -20.97 31.93
N GLU A 140 -12.77 -21.25 33.08
CA GLU A 140 -12.81 -22.61 33.63
C GLU A 140 -13.36 -23.60 32.60
N GLY A 141 -12.60 -24.66 32.36
CA GLY A 141 -12.89 -25.72 31.36
C GLY A 141 -12.22 -25.50 30.00
N ASP A 142 -11.63 -24.36 29.72
CA ASP A 142 -10.86 -24.11 28.47
C ASP A 142 -9.45 -24.68 28.58
N GLU A 143 -8.86 -24.98 27.42
CA GLU A 143 -7.44 -25.34 27.33
C GLU A 143 -6.57 -24.13 27.78
N GLY A 144 -5.62 -24.37 28.69
CA GLY A 144 -4.76 -23.34 29.25
C GLY A 144 -5.31 -22.71 30.55
N TYR A 145 -6.50 -23.11 31.05
CA TYR A 145 -7.00 -22.69 32.32
C TYR A 145 -6.20 -23.32 33.49
N ASP A 146 -5.76 -22.49 34.43
CA ASP A 146 -5.09 -22.91 35.65
C ASP A 146 -5.96 -22.55 36.87
N PRO A 147 -6.44 -23.53 37.69
CA PRO A 147 -7.23 -23.24 38.88
C PRO A 147 -6.53 -22.37 39.92
N LEU A 148 -5.18 -22.31 39.92
CA LEU A 148 -4.43 -21.50 40.86
C LEU A 148 -4.44 -20.01 40.49
N THR A 149 -4.52 -19.67 39.20
CA THR A 149 -4.52 -18.31 38.70
C THR A 149 -5.87 -17.83 38.19
N GLY A 150 -6.80 -18.76 37.98
CA GLY A 150 -8.12 -18.50 37.42
C GLY A 150 -8.14 -18.17 35.94
N GLY A 151 -9.28 -17.67 35.49
CA GLY A 151 -9.45 -17.22 34.12
C GLY A 151 -8.68 -15.94 33.84
N TYR A 152 -8.28 -15.76 32.58
CA TYR A 152 -7.57 -14.55 32.14
C TYR A 152 -8.01 -14.09 30.75
N THR A 153 -7.75 -12.83 30.47
CA THR A 153 -7.94 -12.23 29.14
C THR A 153 -6.61 -11.69 28.62
N THR A 154 -6.26 -12.09 27.42
CA THR A 154 -5.17 -11.47 26.66
C THR A 154 -5.76 -10.49 25.65
N LEU A 155 -5.10 -9.35 25.49
CA LEU A 155 -5.41 -8.38 24.46
C LEU A 155 -4.12 -8.03 23.72
N HIS A 156 -4.11 -8.20 22.41
CA HIS A 156 -3.05 -7.76 21.52
C HIS A 156 -3.63 -6.77 20.55
N SER A 157 -3.22 -5.51 20.65
CA SER A 157 -3.67 -4.47 19.74
C SER A 157 -2.51 -3.66 19.17
N GLY A 158 -2.68 -3.19 17.95
CA GLY A 158 -1.76 -2.29 17.29
C GLY A 158 -2.49 -1.20 16.56
N GLU A 159 -1.87 -0.05 16.48
CA GLU A 159 -2.38 1.10 15.76
C GLU A 159 -1.28 1.86 15.03
N GLY A 160 -1.66 2.56 13.94
CA GLY A 160 -0.76 3.37 13.14
C GLY A 160 -0.23 2.65 11.92
N GLY A 161 0.84 3.18 11.36
CA GLY A 161 1.45 2.72 10.12
C GLY A 161 2.43 3.75 9.59
N PHE A 162 2.97 3.49 8.41
CA PHE A 162 3.93 4.38 7.76
C PHE A 162 3.38 4.89 6.44
N THR A 163 3.58 6.19 6.18
CA THR A 163 3.12 6.88 4.98
C THR A 163 4.31 7.50 4.25
N SER A 164 4.31 7.40 2.93
CA SER A 164 5.31 7.97 2.04
C SER A 164 4.73 9.16 1.30
N PHE A 165 5.37 10.31 1.42
CA PHE A 165 5.13 11.52 0.63
C PHE A 165 6.22 11.59 -0.43
N PHE A 166 5.87 11.70 -1.69
CA PHE A 166 6.87 11.77 -2.74
C PHE A 166 6.73 13.01 -3.62
N LEU A 167 7.86 13.46 -4.14
CA LEU A 167 7.97 14.46 -5.18
C LEU A 167 8.97 13.95 -6.21
N GLY A 168 8.57 13.86 -7.47
CA GLY A 168 9.43 13.30 -8.48
C GLY A 168 9.31 14.00 -9.82
N SER A 169 10.36 13.82 -10.62
CA SER A 169 10.44 14.34 -11.98
C SER A 169 11.04 13.31 -12.92
N GLY A 170 10.58 13.35 -14.17
CA GLY A 170 11.13 12.56 -15.26
C GLY A 170 11.51 13.44 -16.43
N VAL A 171 12.56 13.05 -17.14
CA VAL A 171 13.04 13.72 -18.35
C VAL A 171 13.31 12.70 -19.45
N GLN A 172 12.87 13.01 -20.66
CA GLN A 172 13.15 12.23 -21.87
C GLN A 172 14.54 12.61 -22.39
N LEU A 173 15.49 11.70 -22.33
CA LEU A 173 16.86 11.92 -22.76
C LEU A 173 16.99 11.91 -24.28
N ASN A 174 16.25 11.04 -24.94
CA ASN A 174 16.12 10.96 -26.38
C ASN A 174 14.80 10.31 -26.78
N LYS A 175 14.58 10.04 -28.06
CA LYS A 175 13.30 9.48 -28.57
C LYS A 175 12.89 8.16 -27.90
N ASN A 176 13.85 7.40 -27.40
CA ASN A 176 13.62 6.05 -26.86
C ASN A 176 13.87 5.94 -25.35
N PHE A 177 14.78 6.76 -24.79
CA PHE A 177 15.18 6.68 -23.40
C PHE A 177 14.61 7.82 -22.57
N SER A 178 14.12 7.45 -21.40
CA SER A 178 13.65 8.36 -20.35
C SER A 178 14.29 7.98 -19.03
N ALA A 179 14.55 8.97 -18.19
CA ALA A 179 15.05 8.80 -16.83
C ALA A 179 14.22 9.65 -15.86
N GLY A 180 14.20 9.26 -14.60
CA GLY A 180 13.48 10.01 -13.59
C GLY A 180 13.97 9.71 -12.18
N ILE A 181 13.57 10.57 -11.26
CA ILE A 181 13.89 10.48 -9.85
C ILE A 181 12.69 10.90 -9.01
N ASN A 182 12.41 10.16 -7.92
CA ASN A 182 11.54 10.59 -6.83
C ASN A 182 12.38 10.84 -5.58
N LEU A 183 12.05 11.89 -4.87
CA LEU A 183 12.41 12.14 -3.48
C LEU A 183 11.21 11.74 -2.62
N SER A 184 11.38 10.77 -1.73
CA SER A 184 10.31 10.27 -0.87
C SER A 184 10.64 10.50 0.60
N LEU A 185 9.71 11.11 1.32
CA LEU A 185 9.74 11.30 2.77
C LEU A 185 8.84 10.25 3.41
N LEU A 186 9.45 9.34 4.16
CA LEU A 186 8.73 8.34 4.96
C LEU A 186 8.51 8.87 6.36
N LEU A 187 7.26 8.85 6.82
CA LEU A 187 6.84 9.25 8.16
C LEU A 187 5.85 8.25 8.71
N GLY A 188 5.87 8.03 10.01
CA GLY A 188 4.84 7.26 10.69
C GLY A 188 5.28 6.67 12.01
N GLN A 189 4.33 6.00 12.65
CA GLN A 189 4.54 5.27 13.90
C GLN A 189 3.62 4.06 13.97
N VAL A 190 4.08 3.04 14.66
CA VAL A 190 3.27 1.88 15.06
C VAL A 190 3.37 1.74 16.57
N LYS A 191 2.21 1.76 17.23
CA LYS A 191 2.09 1.46 18.66
C LYS A 191 1.48 0.08 18.81
N ARG A 192 2.00 -0.71 19.76
CA ARG A 192 1.54 -2.05 20.08
C ARG A 192 1.28 -2.15 21.56
N LEU A 193 0.17 -2.76 21.91
CA LEU A 193 -0.25 -3.02 23.28
C LEU A 193 -0.47 -4.52 23.44
N ASN A 194 0.19 -5.10 24.43
CA ASN A 194 -0.03 -6.47 24.86
C ASN A 194 -0.44 -6.46 26.33
N LEU A 195 -1.68 -6.85 26.60
CA LEU A 195 -2.23 -6.98 27.93
C LEU A 195 -2.41 -8.44 28.29
N PHE A 196 -2.12 -8.77 29.53
CA PHE A 196 -2.45 -10.04 30.15
C PHE A 196 -3.13 -9.73 31.49
N ASN A 197 -4.43 -10.02 31.59
CA ASN A 197 -5.26 -9.58 32.70
C ASN A 197 -5.99 -10.76 33.36
N PHE A 198 -5.75 -10.96 34.66
CA PHE A 198 -6.47 -11.88 35.54
C PHE A 198 -7.52 -11.10 36.31
N ALA A 199 -8.78 -11.20 35.94
CA ALA A 199 -9.87 -10.38 36.49
C ALA A 199 -10.27 -10.79 37.94
N ASP A 200 -10.07 -12.05 38.30
CA ASP A 200 -10.72 -12.63 39.49
C ASP A 200 -9.78 -12.92 40.67
N TYR A 201 -8.47 -12.60 40.55
CA TYR A 201 -7.49 -12.98 41.58
C TYR A 201 -6.70 -11.82 42.14
N TYR A 202 -6.75 -11.64 43.46
CA TYR A 202 -6.13 -10.52 44.15
C TYR A 202 -4.61 -10.57 44.23
N ASN A 203 -4.00 -11.74 44.09
CA ASN A 203 -2.55 -11.96 44.27
C ASN A 203 -1.80 -12.31 42.98
N VAL A 204 -2.46 -12.20 41.84
CA VAL A 204 -1.86 -12.46 40.53
C VAL A 204 -1.52 -11.14 39.84
N TYR A 205 -0.33 -11.04 39.26
CA TYR A 205 0.08 -9.85 38.55
C TYR A 205 -0.46 -9.87 37.13
N ASN A 206 -1.15 -8.82 36.78
CA ASN A 206 -1.45 -8.43 35.41
C ASN A 206 -0.20 -7.87 34.76
N ASN A 207 -0.09 -8.01 33.44
CA ASN A 207 1.02 -7.46 32.66
C ASN A 207 0.51 -6.53 31.57
N ASN A 208 1.18 -5.40 31.39
CA ASN A 208 0.97 -4.48 30.29
C ASN A 208 2.31 -4.21 29.63
N ASN A 209 2.42 -4.50 28.34
CA ASN A 209 3.58 -4.15 27.53
C ASN A 209 3.14 -3.24 26.39
N THR A 210 3.68 -2.04 26.37
CA THR A 210 3.46 -1.04 25.32
C THR A 210 4.76 -0.81 24.56
N GLU A 211 4.68 -0.97 23.24
CA GLU A 211 5.78 -0.71 22.32
C GLU A 211 5.40 0.41 21.35
N ASN A 212 6.29 1.35 21.11
CA ASN A 212 6.13 2.44 20.16
C ASN A 212 7.36 2.53 19.25
N LEU A 213 7.15 2.35 17.96
CA LEU A 213 8.18 2.49 16.91
C LEU A 213 7.80 3.65 16.00
N GLN A 214 8.56 4.73 16.02
CA GLN A 214 8.41 5.87 15.13
C GLN A 214 9.60 5.96 14.18
N LEU A 215 9.31 6.15 12.88
CA LEU A 215 10.30 6.32 11.81
C LEU A 215 10.10 7.62 11.06
N SER A 216 11.21 8.26 10.72
CA SER A 216 11.21 9.39 9.80
C SER A 216 12.50 9.42 8.98
N GLY A 217 12.39 9.68 7.67
CA GLY A 217 13.56 9.78 6.82
C GLY A 217 13.24 9.92 5.35
N ILE A 218 14.29 10.12 4.59
CA ILE A 218 14.22 10.39 3.15
C ILE A 218 14.88 9.23 2.40
N ASN A 219 14.29 8.86 1.27
CA ASN A 219 14.89 7.97 0.29
C ASN A 219 14.66 8.48 -1.13
N PHE A 220 15.37 7.89 -2.08
CA PHE A 220 15.30 8.23 -3.49
C PHE A 220 14.89 7.00 -4.30
N ASP A 221 14.04 7.22 -5.32
CA ASP A 221 13.70 6.21 -6.30
C ASP A 221 14.23 6.69 -7.67
N TYR A 222 15.10 5.90 -8.28
CA TYR A 222 15.65 6.16 -9.60
C TYR A 222 14.94 5.30 -10.62
N GLY A 223 14.64 5.85 -11.78
CA GLY A 223 13.96 5.12 -12.84
C GLY A 223 14.56 5.37 -14.21
N VAL A 224 14.60 4.32 -15.02
CA VAL A 224 14.95 4.41 -16.44
C VAL A 224 13.94 3.57 -17.23
N GLN A 225 13.55 4.10 -18.39
CA GLN A 225 12.70 3.37 -19.34
C GLN A 225 13.25 3.50 -20.75
N TYR A 226 13.16 2.41 -21.50
CA TYR A 226 13.38 2.35 -22.94
C TYR A 226 12.07 2.04 -23.65
N THR A 227 11.75 2.80 -24.69
CA THR A 227 10.56 2.62 -25.51
C THR A 227 10.96 2.41 -26.96
N ALA A 228 10.61 1.27 -27.53
CA ALA A 228 10.72 1.00 -28.95
C ALA A 228 9.33 1.14 -29.60
N SER A 229 9.17 2.16 -30.43
CA SER A 229 7.97 2.32 -31.27
C SER A 229 8.11 1.48 -32.53
N LEU A 230 7.15 0.60 -32.76
CA LEU A 230 7.11 -0.32 -33.88
C LEU A 230 6.06 0.13 -34.91
N LYS A 231 6.00 -0.56 -36.06
CA LYS A 231 4.97 -0.31 -37.08
C LYS A 231 3.56 -0.56 -36.52
N ASN A 232 2.56 0.09 -37.11
CA ASN A 232 1.14 -0.07 -36.78
C ASN A 232 0.78 0.31 -35.33
N ASN A 233 1.46 1.31 -34.75
CA ASN A 233 1.27 1.76 -33.35
C ASN A 233 1.56 0.68 -32.29
N ASN A 234 2.32 -0.35 -32.64
CA ASN A 234 2.82 -1.31 -31.67
C ASN A 234 4.02 -0.69 -30.91
N PHE A 235 4.26 -1.15 -29.71
CA PHE A 235 5.39 -0.73 -28.89
C PHE A 235 5.91 -1.86 -28.01
N ILE A 236 7.17 -1.73 -27.62
CA ILE A 236 7.78 -2.53 -26.54
C ILE A 236 8.45 -1.55 -25.60
N ASN A 237 8.19 -1.67 -24.32
CA ASN A 237 8.86 -0.91 -23.28
C ASN A 237 9.62 -1.85 -22.35
N ALA A 238 10.81 -1.41 -21.94
CA ALA A 238 11.58 -2.00 -20.86
C ALA A 238 11.79 -0.92 -19.78
N GLY A 239 11.69 -1.31 -18.52
CA GLY A 239 11.87 -0.39 -17.40
C GLY A 239 12.67 -1.02 -16.28
N VAL A 240 13.49 -0.19 -15.64
CA VAL A 240 14.18 -0.53 -14.40
C VAL A 240 13.97 0.60 -13.42
N SER A 241 13.63 0.28 -12.18
CA SER A 241 13.63 1.26 -11.09
C SER A 241 14.33 0.71 -9.86
N LEU A 242 14.97 1.60 -9.13
CA LEU A 242 15.72 1.31 -7.91
C LEU A 242 15.30 2.31 -6.84
N LYS A 243 14.58 1.82 -5.83
CA LYS A 243 14.37 2.55 -4.58
C LYS A 243 15.60 2.38 -3.71
N SER A 244 16.22 3.48 -3.29
CA SER A 244 17.41 3.41 -2.44
C SER A 244 17.07 2.85 -1.07
N GLY A 245 17.93 2.03 -0.49
CA GLY A 245 17.92 1.77 0.94
C GLY A 245 18.33 3.02 1.72
N GLY A 246 17.87 3.13 2.96
CA GLY A 246 18.15 4.31 3.78
C GLY A 246 18.21 4.04 5.26
N ASN A 247 18.92 4.94 5.96
CA ASN A 247 18.91 5.01 7.42
C ASN A 247 17.86 6.03 7.85
N TYR A 248 16.85 5.57 8.59
CA TYR A 248 15.76 6.37 9.09
C TYR A 248 15.99 6.73 10.56
N LYS A 249 15.74 7.99 10.92
CA LYS A 249 15.70 8.40 12.31
C LYS A 249 14.59 7.62 13.00
N THR A 250 14.93 6.98 14.11
CA THR A 250 14.02 6.07 14.80
C THR A 250 13.91 6.47 16.25
N LYS A 251 12.68 6.55 16.76
CA LYS A 251 12.39 6.56 18.18
C LYS A 251 11.76 5.22 18.52
N TYR A 252 12.33 4.53 19.47
CA TYR A 252 11.84 3.25 19.94
C TYR A 252 11.66 3.29 21.44
N GLU A 253 10.45 2.95 21.88
CA GLU A 253 10.08 2.87 23.27
C GLU A 253 9.40 1.53 23.54
N ASN A 254 9.82 0.86 24.61
CA ASN A 254 9.18 -0.35 25.10
C ASN A 254 9.08 -0.25 26.63
N ILE A 255 7.84 -0.22 27.13
CA ILE A 255 7.52 -0.14 28.55
C ILE A 255 6.69 -1.36 28.90
N SER A 256 7.22 -2.15 29.86
CA SER A 256 6.48 -3.26 30.46
C SER A 256 6.35 -3.04 31.94
N TYR A 257 5.13 -3.16 32.45
CA TYR A 257 4.86 -3.07 33.87
C TYR A 257 3.85 -4.13 34.31
N ARG A 258 3.97 -4.52 35.58
CA ARG A 258 3.00 -5.39 36.24
C ARG A 258 2.22 -4.63 37.29
N TYR A 259 1.01 -5.05 37.54
CA TYR A 259 0.10 -4.45 38.51
C TYR A 259 -0.89 -5.50 39.03
N THR A 260 -1.40 -5.26 40.23
CA THR A 260 -2.53 -6.00 40.77
C THR A 260 -3.73 -5.07 40.96
N ALA A 261 -4.91 -5.60 41.31
CA ALA A 261 -6.06 -4.77 41.60
C ALA A 261 -5.84 -3.77 42.76
N TYR A 262 -4.85 -4.02 43.62
CA TYR A 262 -4.56 -3.23 44.84
C TYR A 262 -3.18 -2.66 44.95
N SER A 263 -2.26 -3.03 44.08
CA SER A 263 -0.88 -2.52 44.15
C SER A 263 -0.55 -1.57 43.01
N THR A 264 0.32 -0.63 43.35
CA THR A 264 0.93 0.26 42.35
C THR A 264 1.71 -0.51 41.29
N GLN A 265 1.81 0.08 40.11
CA GLN A 265 2.59 -0.44 39.01
C GLN A 265 4.05 -0.65 39.39
N ASP A 266 4.58 -1.82 39.03
CA ASP A 266 6.01 -2.12 39.14
C ASP A 266 6.55 -2.28 37.70
N THR A 267 7.53 -1.44 37.34
CA THR A 267 8.09 -1.41 35.99
C THR A 267 9.10 -2.53 35.82
N LEU A 268 8.81 -3.47 34.92
CA LEU A 268 9.69 -4.60 34.58
C LEU A 268 10.73 -4.23 33.55
N THR A 269 10.33 -3.44 32.55
CA THR A 269 11.20 -3.02 31.45
C THR A 269 10.87 -1.59 31.10
N TYR A 270 11.90 -0.79 30.96
CA TYR A 270 11.81 0.56 30.39
C TYR A 270 12.98 0.75 29.44
N ILE A 271 12.66 0.73 28.13
CA ILE A 271 13.61 1.03 27.07
C ILE A 271 13.07 2.26 26.35
N SER A 272 13.84 3.34 26.37
CA SER A 272 13.54 4.54 25.59
C SER A 272 14.79 4.95 24.83
N ASN A 273 14.70 4.95 23.50
CA ASN A 273 15.82 5.29 22.64
C ASN A 273 15.35 6.24 21.54
N ASP A 274 15.56 7.53 21.76
CA ASP A 274 15.14 8.61 20.87
C ASP A 274 16.11 8.90 19.71
N SER A 275 17.26 8.24 19.67
CA SER A 275 18.36 8.57 18.75
C SER A 275 18.88 7.37 17.96
N THR A 276 18.14 6.29 17.90
CA THR A 276 18.54 5.11 17.12
C THR A 276 18.23 5.31 15.62
N ARG A 277 18.80 4.44 14.80
CA ARG A 277 18.57 4.43 13.36
C ARG A 277 18.12 3.06 12.91
N SER A 278 17.05 3.03 12.14
CA SER A 278 16.61 1.83 11.41
C SER A 278 17.16 1.86 10.00
N PHE A 279 17.66 0.73 9.53
CA PHE A 279 17.99 0.57 8.11
C PHE A 279 16.86 -0.18 7.42
N ILE A 280 16.26 0.45 6.40
CA ILE A 280 15.29 -0.18 5.50
C ILE A 280 15.97 -0.42 4.16
N PRO A 281 15.99 -1.65 3.63
CA PRO A 281 16.65 -1.97 2.37
C PRO A 281 15.94 -1.35 1.17
N GLY A 282 16.69 -1.18 0.08
CA GLY A 282 16.17 -0.71 -1.18
C GLY A 282 15.47 -1.82 -1.97
N THR A 283 14.62 -1.41 -2.90
CA THR A 283 13.84 -2.29 -3.78
C THR A 283 14.28 -2.12 -5.22
N LEU A 284 14.58 -3.23 -5.90
CA LEU A 284 14.85 -3.28 -7.34
C LEU A 284 13.58 -3.78 -8.05
N ARG A 285 13.20 -3.09 -9.12
CA ARG A 285 12.10 -3.48 -10.02
C ARG A 285 12.62 -3.53 -11.45
N ILE A 286 12.25 -4.57 -12.19
CA ILE A 286 12.56 -4.75 -13.62
C ILE A 286 11.24 -5.11 -14.30
N GLY A 287 10.91 -4.43 -15.40
CA GLY A 287 9.65 -4.64 -16.07
C GLY A 287 9.81 -4.63 -17.60
N LEU A 288 8.95 -5.40 -18.24
CA LEU A 288 8.77 -5.44 -19.68
C LEU A 288 7.29 -5.30 -20.00
N SER A 289 6.96 -4.52 -21.02
CA SER A 289 5.59 -4.44 -21.54
C SER A 289 5.60 -4.31 -23.05
N ALA A 290 4.57 -4.84 -23.68
CA ALA A 290 4.34 -4.75 -25.10
C ALA A 290 2.86 -4.55 -25.39
N GLY A 291 2.55 -3.87 -26.48
CA GLY A 291 1.16 -3.64 -26.82
C GLY A 291 0.97 -2.86 -28.09
N LYS A 292 -0.29 -2.50 -28.30
CA LYS A 292 -0.71 -1.59 -29.36
C LYS A 292 -1.40 -0.40 -28.72
N LYS A 293 -0.90 0.79 -29.03
CA LYS A 293 -1.42 2.05 -28.48
C LYS A 293 -2.95 2.13 -28.63
N ASP A 294 -3.63 2.52 -27.54
CA ASP A 294 -5.07 2.70 -27.44
C ASP A 294 -5.89 1.40 -27.69
N LYS A 295 -5.25 0.23 -27.60
CA LYS A 295 -5.92 -1.06 -27.87
C LYS A 295 -5.67 -2.10 -26.79
N PHE A 296 -4.42 -2.44 -26.56
CA PHE A 296 -4.05 -3.41 -25.53
C PHE A 296 -2.60 -3.23 -25.07
N VAL A 297 -2.33 -3.62 -23.85
CA VAL A 297 -0.98 -3.78 -23.32
C VAL A 297 -0.94 -5.03 -22.46
N VAL A 298 0.18 -5.73 -22.52
CA VAL A 298 0.53 -6.82 -21.59
C VAL A 298 1.89 -6.52 -20.99
N GLY A 299 2.10 -6.92 -19.76
CA GLY A 299 3.36 -6.66 -19.07
C GLY A 299 3.67 -7.66 -17.98
N ILE A 300 4.95 -7.65 -17.60
CA ILE A 300 5.52 -8.45 -16.53
C ILE A 300 6.52 -7.62 -15.76
N ASP A 301 6.43 -7.62 -14.44
CA ASP A 301 7.40 -6.99 -13.54
C ASP A 301 7.96 -8.02 -12.56
N TYR A 302 9.27 -7.94 -12.30
CA TYR A 302 9.95 -8.63 -11.22
C TYR A 302 10.41 -7.62 -10.18
N VAL A 303 10.10 -7.86 -8.91
CA VAL A 303 10.41 -6.96 -7.79
C VAL A 303 11.16 -7.73 -6.72
N THR A 304 12.21 -7.16 -6.17
CA THR A 304 12.94 -7.78 -5.06
C THR A 304 13.46 -6.78 -4.04
N THR A 305 13.40 -7.13 -2.77
CA THR A 305 13.92 -6.37 -1.65
C THR A 305 14.65 -7.30 -0.68
N LYS A 306 15.85 -6.92 -0.28
CA LYS A 306 16.71 -7.71 0.62
C LYS A 306 16.43 -7.40 2.10
N TRP A 307 15.24 -7.80 2.59
CA TRP A 307 14.79 -7.52 3.96
C TRP A 307 15.66 -8.16 5.04
N THR A 308 16.41 -9.22 4.73
CA THR A 308 17.42 -9.81 5.64
C THR A 308 18.49 -8.80 6.07
N LYS A 309 18.66 -7.70 5.34
CA LYS A 309 19.59 -6.60 5.67
C LYS A 309 18.95 -5.52 6.53
N ALA A 310 17.64 -5.55 6.74
CA ALA A 310 16.93 -4.55 7.53
C ALA A 310 17.41 -4.58 8.99
N LYS A 311 17.46 -3.40 9.63
CA LYS A 311 17.77 -3.25 11.05
C LYS A 311 16.69 -2.39 11.67
N ILE A 312 15.78 -3.00 12.40
CA ILE A 312 14.62 -2.35 13.02
C ILE A 312 14.66 -2.69 14.51
N PRO A 313 14.67 -1.70 15.43
CA PRO A 313 14.56 -1.95 16.86
C PRO A 313 13.25 -2.68 17.18
N GLY A 314 13.30 -3.60 18.15
CA GLY A 314 12.11 -4.38 18.54
C GLY A 314 11.58 -5.33 17.47
N ALA A 315 12.37 -5.61 16.41
CA ALA A 315 11.96 -6.54 15.37
C ALA A 315 11.72 -7.94 15.96
N TYR A 316 10.53 -8.48 15.72
CA TYR A 316 10.15 -9.83 16.11
C TYR A 316 10.40 -10.80 14.95
N GLY A 317 11.10 -11.89 15.25
CA GLY A 317 11.36 -12.94 14.27
C GLY A 317 12.42 -12.56 13.22
N TYR A 318 12.56 -13.43 12.23
CA TYR A 318 13.47 -13.22 11.12
C TYR A 318 12.73 -12.56 9.96
N LEU A 319 13.41 -11.63 9.27
CA LEU A 319 12.93 -11.05 8.04
C LEU A 319 13.46 -11.85 6.86
N GLY A 320 12.58 -12.17 5.90
CA GLY A 320 12.92 -12.85 4.66
C GLY A 320 13.05 -11.87 3.50
N ASP A 321 13.91 -12.17 2.54
CA ASP A 321 14.00 -11.40 1.31
C ASP A 321 12.73 -11.57 0.48
N THR A 322 12.15 -10.47 -0.01
CA THR A 322 10.97 -10.51 -0.84
C THR A 322 11.32 -10.65 -2.31
N GLN A 323 10.53 -11.44 -3.01
CA GLN A 323 10.53 -11.57 -4.46
C GLN A 323 9.10 -11.62 -4.94
N SER A 324 8.76 -10.78 -5.91
CA SER A 324 7.42 -10.72 -6.46
C SER A 324 7.49 -10.84 -7.98
N LEU A 325 6.61 -11.64 -8.55
CA LEU A 325 6.36 -11.73 -9.98
C LEU A 325 4.94 -11.23 -10.25
N LEU A 326 4.85 -10.16 -11.02
CA LEU A 326 3.61 -9.48 -11.34
C LEU A 326 3.32 -9.62 -12.83
N LEU A 327 2.09 -9.99 -13.18
CA LEU A 327 1.63 -10.15 -14.54
C LEU A 327 0.36 -9.34 -14.75
N GLY A 328 0.23 -8.70 -15.91
CA GLY A 328 -0.96 -7.90 -16.18
C GLY A 328 -1.22 -7.62 -17.64
N ALA A 329 -2.49 -7.36 -17.91
CA ALA A 329 -2.98 -6.98 -19.23
C ALA A 329 -4.08 -5.93 -19.12
N GLU A 330 -4.15 -5.05 -20.09
CA GLU A 330 -5.25 -4.11 -20.31
C GLU A 330 -5.73 -4.23 -21.77
N TYR A 331 -7.04 -4.22 -21.95
CA TYR A 331 -7.67 -4.26 -23.27
C TYR A 331 -8.76 -3.19 -23.38
N ILE A 332 -8.71 -2.42 -24.45
CA ILE A 332 -9.69 -1.39 -24.79
C ILE A 332 -10.29 -1.75 -26.16
N PRO A 333 -11.54 -2.19 -26.24
CA PRO A 333 -12.15 -2.57 -27.52
C PRO A 333 -12.09 -1.48 -28.58
N GLU A 334 -12.46 -0.24 -28.21
CA GLU A 334 -12.45 0.92 -29.10
C GLU A 334 -12.48 2.22 -28.28
N LYS A 335 -11.31 2.84 -28.03
CA LYS A 335 -11.17 3.99 -27.12
C LYS A 335 -12.09 5.17 -27.44
N TYR A 336 -12.38 5.39 -28.71
CA TYR A 336 -13.16 6.54 -29.19
C TYR A 336 -14.53 6.15 -29.76
N ALA A 337 -15.10 5.01 -29.33
CA ALA A 337 -16.41 4.56 -29.78
C ALA A 337 -17.51 5.58 -29.47
N ASN A 338 -18.29 5.98 -30.46
CA ASN A 338 -19.38 6.97 -30.31
C ASN A 338 -20.69 6.35 -29.83
N TYR A 339 -20.97 5.10 -30.22
CA TYR A 339 -22.28 4.46 -30.05
C TYR A 339 -22.34 3.45 -28.91
N SER A 340 -21.17 3.00 -28.37
CA SER A 340 -21.15 2.00 -27.33
C SER A 340 -20.20 2.41 -26.19
N TYR A 341 -20.76 2.59 -25.01
CA TYR A 341 -19.97 2.90 -23.81
C TYR A 341 -19.00 1.75 -23.44
N LEU A 342 -19.49 0.51 -23.49
CA LEU A 342 -18.70 -0.68 -23.12
C LEU A 342 -17.45 -0.86 -24.01
N ARG A 343 -17.47 -0.39 -25.25
CA ARG A 343 -16.29 -0.43 -26.12
C ARG A 343 -15.19 0.53 -25.68
N ARG A 344 -15.51 1.56 -24.92
CA ARG A 344 -14.54 2.54 -24.38
C ARG A 344 -13.97 2.15 -23.03
N VAL A 345 -14.61 1.20 -22.35
CA VAL A 345 -14.14 0.70 -21.04
C VAL A 345 -12.77 0.05 -21.19
N GLU A 346 -11.89 0.35 -20.26
CA GLU A 346 -10.58 -0.25 -20.13
C GLU A 346 -10.68 -1.49 -19.24
N TYR A 347 -10.61 -2.68 -19.83
CA TYR A 347 -10.70 -3.96 -19.11
C TYR A 347 -9.29 -4.40 -18.70
N ARG A 348 -9.10 -4.69 -17.43
CA ARG A 348 -7.80 -5.09 -16.85
C ARG A 348 -7.92 -6.42 -16.15
N LEU A 349 -6.87 -7.20 -16.29
CA LEU A 349 -6.69 -8.49 -15.62
C LEU A 349 -5.22 -8.59 -15.21
N GLY A 350 -4.97 -9.11 -14.02
CA GLY A 350 -3.62 -9.34 -13.55
C GLY A 350 -3.55 -10.41 -12.48
N GLY A 351 -2.35 -10.72 -12.09
CA GLY A 351 -2.07 -11.61 -10.98
C GLY A 351 -0.66 -11.40 -10.46
N HIS A 352 -0.45 -11.80 -9.22
CA HIS A 352 0.83 -11.68 -8.56
C HIS A 352 1.14 -12.91 -7.71
N ILE A 353 2.42 -13.20 -7.62
CA ILE A 353 2.97 -14.20 -6.70
C ILE A 353 4.09 -13.50 -5.96
N GLU A 354 4.08 -13.58 -4.62
CA GLU A 354 4.98 -12.80 -3.80
C GLU A 354 5.42 -13.60 -2.57
N ASP A 355 6.70 -13.50 -2.24
CA ASP A 355 7.22 -13.91 -0.94
C ASP A 355 7.14 -12.69 0.00
N ASN A 356 6.37 -12.78 1.10
CA ASN A 356 6.24 -11.71 2.09
C ASN A 356 7.54 -11.57 2.90
N TYR A 357 7.82 -10.38 3.42
CA TYR A 357 9.00 -10.13 4.24
C TYR A 357 8.97 -10.79 5.62
N LEU A 358 7.81 -11.30 6.05
CA LEU A 358 7.64 -11.95 7.34
C LEU A 358 8.01 -13.44 7.28
N VAL A 359 8.83 -13.87 8.24
CA VAL A 359 9.17 -15.27 8.48
C VAL A 359 8.63 -15.66 9.85
N ILE A 360 7.64 -16.57 9.89
CA ILE A 360 7.02 -17.05 11.11
C ILE A 360 7.37 -18.52 11.26
N ASN A 361 7.91 -18.90 12.42
CA ASN A 361 8.36 -20.28 12.72
C ASN A 361 9.29 -20.88 11.64
N GLY A 362 10.20 -20.04 11.12
CA GLY A 362 11.17 -20.45 10.10
C GLY A 362 10.59 -20.62 8.69
N LYS A 363 9.31 -20.30 8.48
CA LYS A 363 8.66 -20.32 7.16
C LYS A 363 8.25 -18.92 6.73
N GLN A 364 8.66 -18.54 5.53
CA GLN A 364 8.27 -17.30 4.90
C GLN A 364 6.83 -17.39 4.43
N ILE A 365 6.05 -16.33 4.67
CA ILE A 365 4.67 -16.22 4.19
C ILE A 365 4.69 -16.03 2.68
N LYS A 366 3.81 -16.75 1.98
CA LYS A 366 3.63 -16.66 0.54
C LYS A 366 2.28 -16.07 0.21
N GLU A 367 2.26 -15.22 -0.80
CA GLU A 367 1.07 -14.56 -1.30
C GLU A 367 0.85 -14.91 -2.76
N ILE A 368 -0.40 -15.16 -3.13
CA ILE A 368 -0.84 -15.31 -4.51
C ILE A 368 -2.15 -14.57 -4.69
N GLY A 369 -2.23 -13.72 -5.69
CA GLY A 369 -3.40 -12.91 -5.95
C GLY A 369 -3.81 -12.87 -7.42
N LEU A 370 -5.10 -12.58 -7.61
CA LEU A 370 -5.73 -12.34 -8.90
C LEU A 370 -6.45 -10.99 -8.84
N THR A 371 -6.19 -10.14 -9.83
CA THR A 371 -6.72 -8.78 -9.87
C THR A 371 -7.56 -8.54 -11.10
N LEU A 372 -8.60 -7.72 -10.94
CA LEU A 372 -9.46 -7.24 -12.00
C LEU A 372 -9.56 -5.72 -11.90
N GLY A 373 -9.65 -5.05 -13.04
CA GLY A 373 -9.83 -3.61 -13.08
C GLY A 373 -10.75 -3.18 -14.22
N LEU A 374 -11.54 -2.15 -13.97
CA LEU A 374 -12.36 -1.50 -14.97
C LEU A 374 -12.07 0.00 -14.97
N GLY A 375 -11.55 0.53 -16.08
CA GLY A 375 -11.42 1.97 -16.27
C GLY A 375 -12.66 2.48 -17.01
N LEU A 376 -13.45 3.29 -16.33
CA LEU A 376 -14.74 3.83 -16.81
C LEU A 376 -14.54 5.28 -17.27
N PRO A 377 -14.37 5.55 -18.58
CA PRO A 377 -14.12 6.90 -19.07
C PRO A 377 -15.35 7.78 -18.91
N MET A 378 -15.15 9.00 -18.44
CA MET A 378 -16.21 9.99 -18.30
C MET A 378 -16.63 10.54 -19.67
N ARG A 379 -17.87 11.02 -19.76
CA ARG A 379 -18.40 11.57 -21.01
C ARG A 379 -17.68 12.87 -21.37
N ARG A 380 -17.18 12.98 -22.61
CA ARG A 380 -16.49 14.16 -23.16
C ARG A 380 -15.23 14.57 -22.39
N SER A 381 -14.62 13.64 -21.66
CA SER A 381 -13.37 13.85 -20.91
C SER A 381 -12.49 12.61 -21.03
N LEU A 382 -11.19 12.77 -20.81
CA LEU A 382 -10.26 11.68 -20.61
C LEU A 382 -10.14 11.29 -19.14
N SER A 383 -10.86 11.99 -18.26
CA SER A 383 -11.04 11.59 -16.86
C SER A 383 -11.75 10.26 -16.78
N LYS A 384 -11.43 9.47 -15.80
CA LYS A 384 -11.99 8.13 -15.62
C LYS A 384 -12.20 7.79 -14.15
N THR A 385 -13.18 6.96 -13.87
CA THR A 385 -13.32 6.24 -12.60
C THR A 385 -12.73 4.85 -12.78
N THR A 386 -11.85 4.42 -11.90
CA THR A 386 -11.35 3.05 -11.91
C THR A 386 -12.01 2.25 -10.80
N LEU A 387 -12.56 1.10 -11.15
CA LEU A 387 -12.97 0.07 -10.20
C LEU A 387 -11.91 -1.01 -10.19
N PHE A 388 -11.54 -1.43 -9.00
CA PHE A 388 -10.50 -2.41 -8.74
C PHE A 388 -11.06 -3.52 -7.86
N PHE A 389 -10.68 -4.75 -8.15
CA PHE A 389 -10.94 -5.90 -7.31
C PHE A 389 -9.67 -6.74 -7.24
N ASP A 390 -9.31 -7.16 -6.03
CA ASP A 390 -8.22 -8.08 -5.75
C ASP A 390 -8.69 -9.20 -4.83
N TYR A 391 -8.31 -10.41 -5.19
CA TYR A 391 -8.36 -11.56 -4.31
C TYR A 391 -6.94 -12.03 -4.05
N THR A 392 -6.47 -11.89 -2.82
CA THR A 392 -5.14 -12.32 -2.39
C THR A 392 -5.25 -13.35 -1.27
N LYS A 393 -4.60 -14.49 -1.47
CA LYS A 393 -4.41 -15.53 -0.46
C LYS A 393 -2.99 -15.46 0.08
N LYS A 394 -2.86 -15.25 1.40
CA LYS A 394 -1.61 -15.33 2.15
C LYS A 394 -1.58 -16.65 2.90
N SER A 395 -0.48 -17.36 2.79
CA SER A 395 -0.30 -18.68 3.43
C SER A 395 1.00 -18.74 4.20
N GLY A 396 0.88 -19.16 5.46
CA GLY A 396 1.97 -19.35 6.39
C GLY A 396 1.71 -20.59 7.27
N SER A 397 2.51 -20.73 8.30
CA SER A 397 2.33 -21.81 9.28
C SER A 397 2.69 -21.27 10.67
N THR A 398 1.78 -21.43 11.62
CA THR A 398 2.11 -21.29 13.03
C THR A 398 2.83 -22.55 13.54
N ALA A 399 3.20 -22.57 14.81
CA ALA A 399 3.87 -23.74 15.40
C ALA A 399 3.02 -25.02 15.32
N THR A 400 1.70 -24.89 15.38
CA THR A 400 0.75 -25.99 15.53
C THR A 400 -0.17 -26.18 14.32
N SER A 401 -0.40 -25.15 13.50
CA SER A 401 -1.42 -25.18 12.44
C SER A 401 -1.08 -24.30 11.23
N PRO A 402 -1.67 -24.63 10.05
CA PRO A 402 -1.61 -23.72 8.90
C PRO A 402 -2.33 -22.40 9.22
N HIS A 403 -1.70 -21.27 8.89
CA HIS A 403 -2.28 -19.95 8.94
C HIS A 403 -2.59 -19.49 7.52
N ILE A 404 -3.85 -19.16 7.23
CA ILE A 404 -4.30 -18.74 5.91
C ILE A 404 -5.16 -17.48 6.08
N GLU A 405 -4.82 -16.45 5.33
CA GLU A 405 -5.61 -15.24 5.20
C GLU A 405 -6.08 -15.07 3.75
N ASN A 406 -7.36 -14.81 3.56
CA ASN A 406 -7.94 -14.51 2.26
C ASN A 406 -8.46 -13.07 2.27
N TYR A 407 -7.86 -12.23 1.45
CA TYR A 407 -8.22 -10.83 1.27
C TYR A 407 -9.10 -10.68 0.03
N PHE A 408 -10.18 -9.93 0.18
CA PHE A 408 -11.03 -9.46 -0.90
C PHE A 408 -11.05 -7.94 -0.83
N THR A 409 -10.33 -7.28 -1.74
CA THR A 409 -10.20 -5.82 -1.76
C THR A 409 -10.98 -5.25 -2.94
N PHE A 410 -11.81 -4.24 -2.67
CA PHE A 410 -12.58 -3.49 -3.64
C PHE A 410 -12.13 -2.04 -3.59
N GLY A 411 -11.59 -1.53 -4.70
CA GLY A 411 -11.11 -0.16 -4.78
C GLY A 411 -11.90 0.68 -5.77
N ILE A 412 -11.99 1.96 -5.46
CA ILE A 412 -12.49 2.97 -6.37
C ILE A 412 -11.51 4.13 -6.43
N SER A 413 -11.09 4.54 -7.63
CA SER A 413 -10.35 5.79 -7.80
C SER A 413 -10.99 6.72 -8.81
N LEU A 414 -10.77 8.01 -8.60
CA LEU A 414 -11.15 9.09 -9.47
C LEU A 414 -9.89 9.69 -10.09
N ASN A 415 -9.68 9.39 -11.37
CA ASN A 415 -8.62 9.98 -12.16
C ASN A 415 -9.20 11.16 -12.95
N PHE A 416 -8.92 12.36 -12.47
CA PHE A 416 -9.28 13.59 -13.16
C PHE A 416 -8.15 13.98 -14.09
N TYR A 417 -8.49 14.22 -15.36
CA TYR A 417 -7.56 14.63 -16.40
C TYR A 417 -8.09 15.89 -17.10
N ASP A 418 -7.31 16.96 -17.10
CA ASP A 418 -7.58 18.18 -17.85
C ASP A 418 -6.40 18.50 -18.77
N ASN A 419 -6.64 18.68 -20.07
CA ASN A 419 -5.63 19.02 -21.07
C ASN A 419 -5.60 20.52 -21.42
N ARG A 420 -6.31 21.34 -20.67
CA ARG A 420 -6.40 22.80 -20.87
C ARG A 420 -5.99 23.60 -19.65
N TRP A 421 -5.48 22.94 -18.62
CA TRP A 421 -5.18 23.55 -17.33
C TRP A 421 -4.25 24.77 -17.43
N PHE A 422 -3.24 24.69 -18.28
CA PHE A 422 -2.24 25.75 -18.47
C PHE A 422 -2.52 26.68 -19.67
N ILE A 423 -3.64 26.51 -20.37
CA ILE A 423 -4.00 27.38 -21.50
C ILE A 423 -4.69 28.62 -20.97
N LYS A 424 -4.06 29.79 -21.13
CA LYS A 424 -4.69 31.08 -20.84
C LYS A 424 -5.86 31.28 -21.81
N ARG A 425 -7.06 31.47 -21.28
CA ARG A 425 -8.21 31.91 -22.07
C ARG A 425 -7.96 33.33 -22.54
N LYS A 426 -8.08 33.59 -23.86
CA LYS A 426 -7.78 34.87 -24.45
C LYS A 426 -8.81 35.94 -24.11
N TYR A 427 -9.97 35.56 -23.60
CA TYR A 427 -11.09 36.48 -23.26
C TYR A 427 -11.85 35.91 -22.04
N ASP A 428 -11.69 36.55 -20.92
CA ASP A 428 -12.66 36.65 -19.81
C ASP A 428 -12.71 38.10 -19.39
#